data_07d0da098d80deb684deaa73ad6d60a5
#
_entry.id   07d0da098d80deb684deaa73ad6d60a5
#
_cell.length_a   1.000
_cell.length_b   1.000
_cell.length_c   1.000
_cell.angle_alpha   90.00
_cell.angle_beta   90.00
_cell.angle_gamma   90.00
#
_symmetry.space_group_name_H-M   'P 1'
#
loop_
_entity.id
_entity.type
_entity.pdbx_description
1 polymer ?
#
loop_
_entity_poly.entity_id
_entity_poly.type
_entity_poly.pdbx_seq_one_letter_code
_entity_poly.pdbx_strand_id
1 'polypeptide(L)'
;MMLSRRMRLSLIVAASVLAALGVAVLVTLYLLLQPDRFTAMLQSQARGAGLDLSLASPARPTLFPHPALELEGLTLTARGANAPILLAARGRLALPWRTIFGGPTAISQLEIDSPRVDLDALQAWLSALPPHPASAPLQIPRIDTGVRITRGSLVSGDHLLLNQVTLDAGRLMPDQPFLLDLAARTADGTPLRWQLSATPRMQGRALELDDIALHITHGSVLRLQLAGMARWDGAANASLQLHGTLEHQGSGSYAASLTLTPANQLKPLLLTLKLDGENDHVDLRLPPLALAHWWSQIGSTTQAPQLTVPPGDGQIDVANLDIGGAHIEGLSIQAGDAVPAPASSTGTAAPASTASTGRPARKPKKQ
;
A
#
# COMPACT_ATOMS: atom_id res chain seq x y z
N MET A 1 -58.03 42.32 26.37
CA MET A 1 -57.19 41.69 27.43
C MET A 1 -55.92 42.52 27.61
N MET A 2 -55.90 43.38 28.66
CA MET A 2 -54.71 44.19 28.97
C MET A 2 -53.70 43.32 29.75
N LEU A 3 -52.56 42.92 29.11
CA LEU A 3 -51.48 42.26 29.80
C LEU A 3 -51.00 43.17 30.93
N SER A 4 -50.89 42.61 32.15
CA SER A 4 -50.39 43.33 33.31
C SER A 4 -48.97 43.82 33.07
N ARG A 5 -48.61 44.98 33.60
CA ARG A 5 -47.30 45.63 33.45
C ARG A 5 -46.14 44.69 33.85
N ARG A 6 -46.36 43.78 34.77
CA ARG A 6 -45.37 42.74 35.20
C ARG A 6 -45.16 41.66 34.17
N MET A 7 -46.21 41.28 33.44
CA MET A 7 -46.13 40.25 32.38
C MET A 7 -45.46 40.78 31.11
N ARG A 8 -45.58 42.09 30.80
CA ARG A 8 -44.80 42.71 29.72
C ARG A 8 -43.32 42.82 30.08
N LEU A 9 -42.98 43.15 31.32
CA LEU A 9 -41.58 43.20 31.79
C LEU A 9 -40.93 41.82 31.76
N SER A 10 -41.62 40.75 32.21
CA SER A 10 -41.08 39.38 32.15
C SER A 10 -40.91 38.87 30.71
N LEU A 11 -41.78 39.24 29.79
CA LEU A 11 -41.66 38.92 28.36
C LEU A 11 -40.44 39.62 27.71
N ILE A 12 -40.23 40.93 28.05
CA ILE A 12 -39.05 41.66 27.55
C ILE A 12 -37.76 41.08 28.11
N VAL A 13 -37.71 40.73 29.39
CA VAL A 13 -36.53 40.08 30.00
C VAL A 13 -36.28 38.71 29.39
N ALA A 14 -37.30 37.88 29.19
CA ALA A 14 -37.18 36.60 28.54
C ALA A 14 -36.69 36.72 27.09
N ALA A 15 -37.22 37.68 26.33
CA ALA A 15 -36.79 37.95 24.95
C ALA A 15 -35.33 38.45 24.88
N SER A 16 -34.91 39.32 25.82
CA SER A 16 -33.53 39.81 25.87
C SER A 16 -32.55 38.71 26.26
N VAL A 17 -32.91 37.82 27.19
CA VAL A 17 -32.07 36.65 27.55
C VAL A 17 -31.97 35.69 26.36
N LEU A 18 -33.05 35.40 25.66
CA LEU A 18 -33.04 34.56 24.44
C LEU A 18 -32.19 35.19 23.33
N ALA A 19 -32.29 36.49 23.11
CA ALA A 19 -31.46 37.21 22.15
C ALA A 19 -29.98 37.18 22.53
N ALA A 20 -29.65 37.43 23.82
CA ALA A 20 -28.28 37.35 24.32
C ALA A 20 -27.71 35.92 24.18
N LEU A 21 -28.50 34.90 24.48
CA LEU A 21 -28.13 33.52 24.29
C LEU A 21 -27.90 33.18 22.79
N GLY A 22 -28.78 33.68 21.92
CA GLY A 22 -28.63 33.56 20.46
C GLY A 22 -27.35 34.21 19.93
N VAL A 23 -27.04 35.41 20.40
CA VAL A 23 -25.81 36.13 20.07
C VAL A 23 -24.59 35.36 20.60
N ALA A 24 -24.63 34.86 21.83
CA ALA A 24 -23.54 34.06 22.42
C ALA A 24 -23.29 32.77 21.62
N VAL A 25 -24.38 32.09 21.20
CA VAL A 25 -24.29 30.90 20.32
C VAL A 25 -23.68 31.26 18.97
N LEU A 26 -24.12 32.36 18.34
CA LEU A 26 -23.58 32.83 17.07
C LEU A 26 -22.09 33.19 17.16
N VAL A 27 -21.69 33.91 18.23
CA VAL A 27 -20.29 34.26 18.47
C VAL A 27 -19.44 33.02 18.72
N THR A 28 -19.94 32.08 19.52
CA THR A 28 -19.26 30.80 19.77
C THR A 28 -19.10 29.99 18.48
N LEU A 29 -20.15 29.93 17.66
CA LEU A 29 -20.13 29.27 16.37
C LEU A 29 -19.14 29.94 15.42
N TYR A 30 -19.11 31.26 15.36
CA TYR A 30 -18.17 32.05 14.57
C TYR A 30 -16.73 31.81 15.01
N LEU A 31 -16.44 31.77 16.30
CA LEU A 31 -15.12 31.50 16.86
C LEU A 31 -14.68 30.04 16.64
N LEU A 32 -15.61 29.09 16.71
CA LEU A 32 -15.36 27.68 16.43
C LEU A 32 -15.12 27.42 14.93
N LEU A 33 -15.74 28.21 14.05
CA LEU A 33 -15.65 28.06 12.60
C LEU A 33 -14.52 28.90 11.96
N GLN A 34 -13.57 29.41 12.77
CA GLN A 34 -12.44 30.16 12.21
C GLN A 34 -11.56 29.27 11.32
N PRO A 35 -11.42 29.58 10.00
CA PRO A 35 -10.68 28.77 9.04
C PRO A 35 -9.23 28.53 9.45
N ASP A 36 -8.58 29.55 10.05
CA ASP A 36 -7.18 29.50 10.44
C ASP A 36 -6.89 28.46 11.55
N ARG A 37 -7.84 28.26 12.47
CA ARG A 37 -7.71 27.25 13.53
C ARG A 37 -7.76 25.84 12.98
N PHE A 38 -8.65 25.57 12.04
CA PHE A 38 -8.73 24.26 11.38
C PHE A 38 -7.48 23.98 10.54
N THR A 39 -7.02 25.00 9.82
CA THR A 39 -5.76 24.90 9.04
C THR A 39 -4.58 24.58 9.97
N ALA A 40 -4.42 25.31 11.07
CA ALA A 40 -3.36 25.08 12.04
C ALA A 40 -3.46 23.69 12.70
N MET A 41 -4.67 23.22 13.01
CA MET A 41 -4.90 21.88 13.55
C MET A 41 -4.49 20.79 12.55
N LEU A 42 -4.94 20.90 11.29
CA LEU A 42 -4.56 19.95 10.24
C LEU A 42 -3.04 19.92 10.01
N GLN A 43 -2.40 21.10 9.95
CA GLN A 43 -0.94 21.22 9.84
C GLN A 43 -0.22 20.61 11.04
N SER A 44 -0.75 20.76 12.27
CA SER A 44 -0.15 20.16 13.46
C SER A 44 -0.24 18.63 13.44
N GLN A 45 -1.37 18.07 12.99
CA GLN A 45 -1.55 16.63 12.80
C GLN A 45 -0.62 16.08 11.71
N ALA A 46 -0.51 16.76 10.58
CA ALA A 46 0.42 16.38 9.52
C ALA A 46 1.87 16.38 10.03
N ARG A 47 2.27 17.43 10.79
CA ARG A 47 3.60 17.50 11.40
C ARG A 47 3.86 16.37 12.39
N GLY A 48 2.83 15.94 13.13
CA GLY A 48 2.91 14.76 14.00
C GLY A 48 3.24 13.48 13.25
N ALA A 49 2.79 13.37 11.98
CA ALA A 49 3.08 12.26 11.07
C ALA A 49 4.39 12.45 10.27
N GLY A 50 5.18 13.48 10.54
CA GLY A 50 6.40 13.78 9.78
C GLY A 50 6.16 14.42 8.42
N LEU A 51 4.98 15.03 8.22
CA LEU A 51 4.54 15.66 6.98
C LEU A 51 4.34 17.16 7.17
N ASP A 52 4.59 17.93 6.14
CA ASP A 52 4.25 19.34 6.05
C ASP A 52 3.07 19.51 5.09
N LEU A 53 1.96 20.04 5.63
CA LEU A 53 0.74 20.33 4.88
C LEU A 53 0.70 21.81 4.51
N SER A 54 0.56 22.11 3.24
CA SER A 54 0.29 23.43 2.69
C SER A 54 -1.04 23.44 1.97
N LEU A 55 -1.78 24.52 2.09
CA LEU A 55 -3.05 24.76 1.42
C LEU A 55 -2.96 26.09 0.66
N ALA A 56 -3.54 26.18 -0.53
CA ALA A 56 -3.60 27.42 -1.30
C ALA A 56 -4.53 28.47 -0.65
N SER A 57 -5.57 28.02 0.06
CA SER A 57 -6.45 28.88 0.86
C SER A 57 -6.72 28.21 2.22
N PRO A 58 -7.02 28.99 3.28
CA PRO A 58 -7.40 28.41 4.56
C PRO A 58 -8.58 27.44 4.44
N ALA A 59 -8.55 26.38 5.25
CA ALA A 59 -9.59 25.36 5.25
C ALA A 59 -10.96 25.98 5.56
N ARG A 60 -11.95 25.74 4.70
CA ARG A 60 -13.30 26.32 4.83
C ARG A 60 -14.24 25.31 5.48
N PRO A 61 -14.78 25.60 6.68
CA PRO A 61 -15.79 24.75 7.26
C PRO A 61 -17.15 24.96 6.58
N THR A 62 -17.80 23.88 6.21
CA THR A 62 -19.19 23.83 5.74
C THR A 62 -20.03 23.04 6.74
N LEU A 63 -21.26 23.48 7.00
CA LEU A 63 -22.11 22.84 8.00
C LEU A 63 -23.22 21.98 7.39
N PHE A 64 -23.65 22.28 6.17
CA PHE A 64 -24.75 21.59 5.51
C PHE A 64 -24.31 20.94 4.19
N PRO A 65 -24.88 19.75 3.86
CA PRO A 65 -25.83 18.95 4.65
C PRO A 65 -25.18 18.24 5.84
N HIS A 66 -23.86 18.04 5.81
CA HIS A 66 -23.03 17.46 6.87
C HIS A 66 -21.82 18.36 7.12
N PRO A 67 -21.38 18.48 8.39
CA PRO A 67 -20.18 19.25 8.67
C PRO A 67 -18.99 18.68 7.92
N ALA A 68 -18.29 19.54 7.20
CA ALA A 68 -17.11 19.18 6.42
C ALA A 68 -16.10 20.33 6.41
N LEU A 69 -14.85 19.98 6.19
CA LEU A 69 -13.77 20.91 5.90
C LEU A 69 -13.44 20.81 4.40
N GLU A 70 -13.54 21.90 3.69
CA GLU A 70 -13.12 22.01 2.31
C GLU A 70 -11.69 22.55 2.26
N LEU A 71 -10.83 21.88 1.52
CA LEU A 71 -9.42 22.15 1.37
C LEU A 71 -9.14 22.43 -0.11
N GLU A 72 -8.47 23.53 -0.42
CA GLU A 72 -8.13 23.90 -1.79
C GLU A 72 -6.62 23.96 -1.96
N GLY A 73 -6.11 23.39 -3.07
CA GLY A 73 -4.68 23.39 -3.41
C GLY A 73 -3.84 22.70 -2.34
N LEU A 74 -4.20 21.46 -2.02
CA LEU A 74 -3.55 20.66 -0.98
C LEU A 74 -2.20 20.15 -1.49
N THR A 75 -1.14 20.48 -0.75
CA THR A 75 0.21 19.95 -0.96
C THR A 75 0.69 19.29 0.32
N LEU A 76 1.12 18.04 0.21
CA LEU A 76 1.67 17.25 1.31
C LEU A 76 3.10 16.87 0.97
N THR A 77 4.05 17.28 1.80
CA THR A 77 5.49 17.05 1.59
C THR A 77 6.06 16.35 2.82
N ALA A 78 6.99 15.42 2.66
CA ALA A 78 7.75 14.89 3.80
C ALA A 78 8.61 16.00 4.41
N ARG A 79 8.72 16.01 5.74
CA ARG A 79 9.52 17.03 6.43
C ARG A 79 10.96 17.02 5.92
N GLY A 80 11.42 18.18 5.44
CA GLY A 80 12.78 18.34 4.90
C GLY A 80 12.97 17.81 3.48
N ALA A 81 11.93 17.31 2.82
CA ALA A 81 11.99 16.92 1.41
C ALA A 81 11.63 18.09 0.49
N ASN A 82 12.19 18.09 -0.72
CA ASN A 82 11.92 19.12 -1.74
C ASN A 82 10.75 18.74 -2.66
N ALA A 83 10.47 17.45 -2.80
CA ALA A 83 9.40 16.96 -3.67
C ALA A 83 8.12 16.66 -2.84
N PRO A 84 6.94 17.08 -3.32
CA PRO A 84 5.68 16.77 -2.68
C PRO A 84 5.30 15.30 -2.91
N ILE A 85 4.80 14.65 -1.85
CA ILE A 85 4.23 13.29 -1.93
C ILE A 85 2.86 13.33 -2.62
N LEU A 86 2.06 14.37 -2.28
CA LEU A 86 0.69 14.51 -2.78
C LEU A 86 0.43 15.97 -3.14
N LEU A 87 -0.08 16.17 -4.33
CA LEU A 87 -0.70 17.41 -4.78
C LEU A 87 -2.17 17.12 -5.08
N ALA A 88 -3.10 17.89 -4.58
CA ALA A 88 -4.51 17.74 -4.92
C ALA A 88 -5.19 19.09 -5.14
N ALA A 89 -6.07 19.14 -6.13
CA ALA A 89 -6.80 20.38 -6.42
C ALA A 89 -7.78 20.71 -5.30
N ARG A 90 -8.48 19.70 -4.81
CA ARG A 90 -9.47 19.82 -3.72
C ARG A 90 -9.44 18.61 -2.82
N GLY A 91 -9.69 18.86 -1.53
CA GLY A 91 -9.98 17.85 -0.54
C GLY A 91 -11.25 18.23 0.23
N ARG A 92 -12.05 17.24 0.63
CA ARG A 92 -13.21 17.42 1.50
C ARG A 92 -13.16 16.36 2.58
N LEU A 93 -13.12 16.82 3.83
CA LEU A 93 -13.13 15.97 5.01
C LEU A 93 -14.45 16.17 5.73
N ALA A 94 -15.37 15.23 5.61
CA ALA A 94 -16.64 15.25 6.34
C ALA A 94 -16.47 14.65 7.74
N LEU A 95 -17.02 15.32 8.74
CA LEU A 95 -16.96 14.92 10.13
C LEU A 95 -18.38 14.67 10.65
N PRO A 96 -18.61 13.65 11.48
CA PRO A 96 -19.91 13.47 12.11
C PRO A 96 -20.15 14.58 13.17
N TRP A 97 -21.39 15.00 13.32
CA TRP A 97 -21.79 16.01 14.32
C TRP A 97 -21.28 15.70 15.72
N ARG A 98 -21.28 14.41 16.09
CA ARG A 98 -20.77 13.96 17.41
C ARG A 98 -19.31 14.33 17.67
N THR A 99 -18.45 14.33 16.62
CA THR A 99 -17.05 14.72 16.75
C THR A 99 -16.92 16.22 17.03
N ILE A 100 -17.79 17.05 16.43
CA ILE A 100 -17.79 18.49 16.64
C ILE A 100 -18.23 18.85 18.06
N PHE A 101 -19.15 18.08 18.63
CA PHE A 101 -19.64 18.28 20.01
C PHE A 101 -18.81 17.55 21.09
N GLY A 102 -17.55 17.19 20.79
CA GLY A 102 -16.62 16.60 21.77
C GLY A 102 -16.70 15.09 21.90
N GLY A 103 -17.35 14.40 20.95
CA GLY A 103 -17.32 12.94 20.84
C GLY A 103 -15.98 12.43 20.30
N PRO A 104 -15.82 11.10 20.22
CA PRO A 104 -14.60 10.49 19.70
C PRO A 104 -14.32 10.96 18.27
N THR A 105 -13.04 11.19 17.96
CA THR A 105 -12.61 11.59 16.62
C THR A 105 -12.96 10.49 15.61
N ALA A 106 -13.88 10.78 14.71
CA ALA A 106 -14.26 9.91 13.62
C ALA A 106 -14.30 10.72 12.33
N ILE A 107 -13.96 10.06 11.22
CA ILE A 107 -14.08 10.63 9.88
C ILE A 107 -15.35 10.03 9.26
N SER A 108 -16.26 10.87 8.78
CA SER A 108 -17.40 10.38 8.01
C SER A 108 -16.97 10.00 6.61
N GLN A 109 -16.36 10.93 5.90
CA GLN A 109 -16.01 10.78 4.51
C GLN A 109 -14.77 11.60 4.18
N LEU A 110 -13.89 11.04 3.37
CA LEU A 110 -12.77 11.74 2.76
C LEU A 110 -12.94 11.73 1.24
N GLU A 111 -12.99 12.90 0.63
CA GLU A 111 -13.01 13.06 -0.82
C GLU A 111 -11.76 13.83 -1.25
N ILE A 112 -11.07 13.33 -2.27
CA ILE A 112 -9.90 13.99 -2.85
C ILE A 112 -10.09 14.06 -4.36
N ASP A 113 -10.04 15.27 -4.90
CA ASP A 113 -10.20 15.49 -6.33
C ASP A 113 -8.86 15.85 -6.99
N SER A 114 -8.60 15.17 -8.09
CA SER A 114 -7.41 15.33 -8.92
C SER A 114 -6.09 15.23 -8.12
N PRO A 115 -5.91 14.18 -7.26
CA PRO A 115 -4.64 13.99 -6.61
C PRO A 115 -3.58 13.52 -7.60
N ARG A 116 -2.39 14.10 -7.47
CA ARG A 116 -1.16 13.59 -8.06
C ARG A 116 -0.28 13.07 -6.93
N VAL A 117 -0.01 11.78 -6.92
CA VAL A 117 0.83 11.11 -5.92
C VAL A 117 2.16 10.76 -6.56
N ASP A 118 3.25 11.16 -5.91
CA ASP A 118 4.61 10.78 -6.30
C ASP A 118 5.02 9.57 -5.47
N LEU A 119 5.26 8.45 -6.17
CA LEU A 119 5.56 7.16 -5.54
C LEU A 119 6.94 7.16 -4.87
N ASP A 120 7.93 7.82 -5.47
CA ASP A 120 9.29 7.87 -4.96
C ASP A 120 9.34 8.70 -3.67
N ALA A 121 8.67 9.86 -3.68
CA ALA A 121 8.53 10.69 -2.49
C ALA A 121 7.74 9.99 -1.37
N LEU A 122 6.68 9.26 -1.73
CA LEU A 122 5.90 8.45 -0.78
C LEU A 122 6.75 7.33 -0.17
N GLN A 123 7.51 6.60 -0.97
CA GLN A 123 8.39 5.53 -0.52
C GLN A 123 9.50 6.06 0.38
N ALA A 124 10.11 7.18 0.01
CA ALA A 124 11.13 7.84 0.84
C ALA A 124 10.59 8.24 2.21
N TRP A 125 9.37 8.79 2.26
CA TRP A 125 8.71 9.12 3.53
C TRP A 125 8.39 7.87 4.36
N LEU A 126 7.82 6.81 3.75
CA LEU A 126 7.50 5.56 4.44
C LEU A 126 8.74 4.91 5.05
N SER A 127 9.87 4.92 4.33
CA SER A 127 11.14 4.35 4.81
C SER A 127 11.80 5.19 5.92
N ALA A 128 11.49 6.49 5.99
CA ALA A 128 11.97 7.39 7.03
C ALA A 128 11.11 7.37 8.31
N LEU A 129 9.93 6.71 8.28
CA LEU A 129 9.08 6.59 9.46
C LEU A 129 9.79 5.76 10.55
N PRO A 130 9.75 6.21 11.81
CA PRO A 130 10.27 5.41 12.90
C PRO A 130 9.50 4.09 13.00
N PRO A 131 10.19 2.98 13.32
CA PRO A 131 9.52 1.70 13.50
C PRO A 131 8.43 1.84 14.58
N HIS A 132 7.25 1.34 14.30
CA HIS A 132 6.14 1.35 15.25
C HIS A 132 6.56 0.61 16.51
N PRO A 133 6.41 1.21 17.70
CA PRO A 133 6.70 0.50 18.93
C PRO A 133 5.78 -0.72 19.03
N ALA A 134 6.36 -1.89 19.24
CA ALA A 134 5.64 -3.17 19.31
C ALA A 134 4.54 -3.20 20.40
N SER A 135 4.52 -2.19 21.29
CA SER A 135 3.56 -2.05 22.39
C SER A 135 2.33 -1.20 22.05
N ALA A 136 2.33 -0.45 20.94
CA ALA A 136 1.18 0.36 20.58
C ALA A 136 0.03 -0.55 20.07
N PRO A 137 -1.18 -0.47 20.65
CA PRO A 137 -2.30 -1.26 20.15
C PRO A 137 -2.67 -0.79 18.74
N LEU A 138 -2.74 -1.71 17.81
CA LEU A 138 -3.31 -1.47 16.50
C LEU A 138 -4.79 -1.13 16.66
N GLN A 139 -5.24 -0.05 16.05
CA GLN A 139 -6.65 0.32 16.03
C GLN A 139 -7.11 0.46 14.59
N ILE A 140 -8.20 -0.20 14.25
CA ILE A 140 -8.84 -0.02 12.94
C ILE A 140 -9.46 1.38 12.93
N PRO A 141 -9.04 2.28 12.02
CA PRO A 141 -9.66 3.59 11.92
C PRO A 141 -11.12 3.42 11.49
N ARG A 142 -12.01 4.15 12.16
CA ARG A 142 -13.43 4.11 11.83
C ARG A 142 -13.73 5.17 10.77
N ILE A 143 -14.19 4.71 9.60
CA ILE A 143 -14.64 5.54 8.49
C ILE A 143 -16.11 5.18 8.21
N ASP A 144 -17.03 6.11 8.53
CA ASP A 144 -18.45 5.79 8.54
C ASP A 144 -19.05 5.70 7.13
N THR A 145 -18.56 6.48 6.16
CA THR A 145 -19.11 6.54 4.80
C THR A 145 -18.12 6.06 3.75
N GLY A 146 -16.84 6.38 3.92
CA GLY A 146 -15.79 5.89 3.02
C GLY A 146 -14.79 6.95 2.58
N VAL A 147 -13.92 6.53 1.63
CA VAL A 147 -12.92 7.38 0.98
C VAL A 147 -13.17 7.37 -0.51
N ARG A 148 -13.22 8.55 -1.12
CA ARG A 148 -13.38 8.69 -2.56
C ARG A 148 -12.26 9.53 -3.16
N ILE A 149 -11.64 9.00 -4.20
CA ILE A 149 -10.66 9.71 -5.03
C ILE A 149 -11.19 9.78 -6.45
N THR A 150 -11.08 10.96 -7.06
CA THR A 150 -11.51 11.17 -8.44
C THR A 150 -10.39 11.83 -9.24
N ARG A 151 -10.24 11.42 -10.50
CA ARG A 151 -9.29 12.00 -11.45
C ARG A 151 -7.83 12.02 -10.97
N GLY A 152 -7.45 11.02 -10.17
CA GLY A 152 -6.10 10.91 -9.64
C GLY A 152 -5.07 10.53 -10.69
N SER A 153 -3.79 10.75 -10.36
CA SER A 153 -2.63 10.28 -11.11
C SER A 153 -1.55 9.77 -10.16
N LEU A 154 -0.82 8.76 -10.59
CA LEU A 154 0.32 8.19 -9.90
C LEU A 154 1.54 8.36 -10.78
N VAL A 155 2.59 8.95 -10.25
CA VAL A 155 3.86 9.17 -10.95
C VAL A 155 5.02 8.57 -10.15
N SER A 156 6.13 8.27 -10.84
CA SER A 156 7.42 7.94 -10.26
C SER A 156 8.46 8.83 -10.95
N GLY A 157 8.97 9.82 -10.24
CA GLY A 157 9.72 10.90 -10.84
C GLY A 157 8.93 11.61 -11.95
N ASP A 158 9.50 11.59 -13.17
CA ASP A 158 8.87 12.18 -14.37
C ASP A 158 7.96 11.19 -15.13
N HIS A 159 7.89 9.93 -14.71
CA HIS A 159 7.13 8.90 -15.41
C HIS A 159 5.71 8.81 -14.86
N LEU A 160 4.73 8.95 -15.76
CA LEU A 160 3.33 8.68 -15.43
C LEU A 160 3.11 7.17 -15.39
N LEU A 161 2.70 6.64 -14.23
CA LEU A 161 2.39 5.22 -14.05
C LEU A 161 0.91 4.95 -14.29
N LEU A 162 0.05 5.72 -13.59
CA LEU A 162 -1.40 5.59 -13.70
C LEU A 162 -2.03 6.98 -13.87
N ASN A 163 -3.06 7.04 -14.71
CA ASN A 163 -3.89 8.23 -14.88
C ASN A 163 -5.37 7.90 -14.67
N GLN A 164 -6.20 8.93 -14.59
CA GLN A 164 -7.65 8.81 -14.39
C GLN A 164 -8.00 7.87 -13.22
N VAL A 165 -7.18 7.87 -12.17
CA VAL A 165 -7.39 7.04 -10.99
C VAL A 165 -8.68 7.46 -10.30
N THR A 166 -9.59 6.53 -10.12
CA THR A 166 -10.78 6.62 -9.27
C THR A 166 -10.70 5.55 -8.21
N LEU A 167 -10.89 5.93 -6.96
CA LEU A 167 -10.96 5.01 -5.84
C LEU A 167 -12.27 5.26 -5.10
N ASP A 168 -13.00 4.21 -4.84
CA ASP A 168 -14.14 4.20 -3.92
C ASP A 168 -13.89 3.12 -2.88
N ALA A 169 -13.57 3.55 -1.67
CA ALA A 169 -13.43 2.67 -0.52
C ALA A 169 -14.63 2.89 0.38
N GLY A 170 -15.40 1.85 0.57
CA GLY A 170 -16.61 1.90 1.36
C GLY A 170 -16.37 2.13 2.86
N ARG A 171 -17.39 1.88 3.65
CA ARG A 171 -17.33 1.96 5.11
C ARG A 171 -16.27 1.01 5.66
N LEU A 172 -15.39 1.53 6.52
CA LEU A 172 -14.43 0.72 7.25
C LEU A 172 -14.84 0.66 8.72
N MET A 173 -15.28 -0.52 9.15
CA MET A 173 -15.68 -0.79 10.53
C MET A 173 -15.24 -2.20 10.93
N PRO A 174 -14.90 -2.42 12.19
CA PRO A 174 -14.63 -3.78 12.69
C PRO A 174 -15.85 -4.70 12.47
N ASP A 175 -15.60 -5.95 12.15
CA ASP A 175 -16.59 -7.02 11.96
C ASP A 175 -17.64 -6.75 10.85
N GLN A 176 -17.33 -5.85 9.92
CA GLN A 176 -18.19 -5.56 8.77
C GLN A 176 -17.41 -5.67 7.46
N PRO A 177 -18.05 -6.18 6.40
CA PRO A 177 -17.40 -6.24 5.10
C PRO A 177 -16.98 -4.83 4.62
N PHE A 178 -15.73 -4.72 4.22
CA PHE A 178 -15.15 -3.55 3.59
C PHE A 178 -15.00 -3.81 2.10
N LEU A 179 -15.36 -2.84 1.29
CA LEU A 179 -15.24 -2.90 -0.17
C LEU A 179 -14.35 -1.76 -0.65
N LEU A 180 -13.44 -2.07 -1.55
CA LEU A 180 -12.60 -1.10 -2.25
C LEU A 180 -12.66 -1.39 -3.76
N ASP A 181 -13.02 -0.38 -4.53
CA ASP A 181 -12.97 -0.40 -6.01
C ASP A 181 -11.99 0.68 -6.47
N LEU A 182 -10.98 0.29 -7.23
CA LEU A 182 -10.05 1.19 -7.86
C LEU A 182 -10.10 0.95 -9.36
N ALA A 183 -10.32 2.01 -10.12
CA ALA A 183 -10.19 2.01 -11.57
C ALA A 183 -9.17 3.06 -12.00
N ALA A 184 -8.35 2.71 -12.97
CA ALA A 184 -7.30 3.58 -13.50
C ALA A 184 -7.00 3.24 -14.96
N ARG A 185 -6.14 4.02 -15.58
CA ARG A 185 -5.48 3.66 -16.84
C ARG A 185 -3.98 3.71 -16.65
N THR A 186 -3.28 2.74 -17.19
CA THR A 186 -1.82 2.73 -17.27
C THR A 186 -1.32 3.80 -18.26
N ALA A 187 -0.03 4.05 -18.31
CA ALA A 187 0.57 5.07 -19.17
C ALA A 187 0.27 4.85 -20.67
N ASP A 188 0.16 3.61 -21.10
CA ASP A 188 -0.21 3.19 -22.45
C ASP A 188 -1.74 3.27 -22.73
N GLY A 189 -2.53 3.68 -21.73
CA GLY A 189 -3.99 3.84 -21.84
C GLY A 189 -4.78 2.56 -21.55
N THR A 190 -4.13 1.44 -21.20
CA THR A 190 -4.82 0.19 -20.87
C THR A 190 -5.61 0.35 -19.57
N PRO A 191 -6.90 -0.07 -19.54
CA PRO A 191 -7.69 0.02 -18.32
C PRO A 191 -7.23 -1.01 -17.29
N LEU A 192 -7.10 -0.54 -16.04
CA LEU A 192 -6.77 -1.33 -14.85
C LEU A 192 -7.91 -1.20 -13.85
N ARG A 193 -8.36 -2.30 -13.30
CA ARG A 193 -9.36 -2.31 -12.23
C ARG A 193 -8.97 -3.28 -11.14
N TRP A 194 -9.09 -2.83 -9.89
CA TRP A 194 -8.90 -3.60 -8.68
C TRP A 194 -10.16 -3.54 -7.84
N GLN A 195 -10.63 -4.69 -7.42
CA GLN A 195 -11.74 -4.82 -6.49
C GLN A 195 -11.29 -5.69 -5.33
N LEU A 196 -11.40 -5.17 -4.13
CA LEU A 196 -11.04 -5.87 -2.91
C LEU A 196 -12.24 -5.85 -1.96
N SER A 197 -12.61 -7.01 -1.44
CA SER A 197 -13.47 -7.12 -0.27
C SER A 197 -12.77 -7.88 0.83
N ALA A 198 -13.02 -7.50 2.08
CA ALA A 198 -12.51 -8.20 3.25
C ALA A 198 -13.33 -7.81 4.48
N THR A 199 -13.35 -8.66 5.50
CA THR A 199 -13.95 -8.38 6.80
C THR A 199 -12.85 -8.18 7.83
N PRO A 200 -12.54 -6.93 8.26
CA PRO A 200 -11.51 -6.66 9.24
C PRO A 200 -12.00 -6.95 10.65
N ARG A 201 -11.22 -7.71 11.41
CA ARG A 201 -11.48 -8.05 12.82
C ARG A 201 -10.26 -7.82 13.68
N MET A 202 -10.49 -7.47 14.94
CA MET A 202 -9.41 -7.42 15.93
C MET A 202 -9.48 -8.64 16.82
N GLN A 203 -8.45 -9.48 16.78
CA GLN A 203 -8.30 -10.62 17.67
C GLN A 203 -7.16 -10.34 18.66
N GLY A 204 -7.50 -9.82 19.82
CA GLY A 204 -6.51 -9.31 20.75
C GLY A 204 -5.74 -8.13 20.19
N ARG A 205 -4.46 -8.33 19.86
CA ARG A 205 -3.59 -7.33 19.23
C ARG A 205 -3.46 -7.51 17.72
N ALA A 206 -3.88 -8.64 17.20
CA ALA A 206 -3.77 -8.96 15.78
C ALA A 206 -4.96 -8.38 15.01
N LEU A 207 -4.66 -7.85 13.82
CA LEU A 207 -5.66 -7.55 12.81
C LEU A 207 -5.84 -8.80 11.94
N GLU A 208 -7.05 -9.29 11.85
CA GLU A 208 -7.44 -10.36 10.93
C GLU A 208 -8.30 -9.77 9.81
N LEU A 209 -8.04 -10.20 8.61
CA LEU A 209 -8.85 -9.91 7.42
C LEU A 209 -9.43 -11.24 6.95
N ASP A 210 -10.70 -11.45 7.23
CA ASP A 210 -11.44 -12.61 6.78
C ASP A 210 -12.13 -12.35 5.45
N ASP A 211 -12.49 -13.41 4.75
CA ASP A 211 -13.26 -13.37 3.52
C ASP A 211 -12.66 -12.42 2.47
N ILE A 212 -11.34 -12.41 2.37
CA ILE A 212 -10.66 -11.62 1.34
C ILE A 212 -11.08 -12.14 -0.03
N ALA A 213 -11.58 -11.26 -0.88
CA ALA A 213 -11.74 -11.50 -2.31
C ALA A 213 -11.11 -10.35 -3.08
N LEU A 214 -10.11 -10.67 -3.89
CA LEU A 214 -9.35 -9.74 -4.72
C LEU A 214 -9.56 -10.07 -6.18
N HIS A 215 -10.06 -9.11 -6.94
CA HIS A 215 -10.22 -9.21 -8.39
C HIS A 215 -9.40 -8.10 -9.04
N ILE A 216 -8.49 -8.48 -9.94
CA ILE A 216 -7.68 -7.54 -10.72
C ILE A 216 -7.90 -7.82 -12.20
N THR A 217 -8.16 -6.79 -12.97
CA THR A 217 -8.22 -6.87 -14.43
C THR A 217 -7.32 -5.82 -15.05
N HIS A 218 -6.52 -6.20 -16.04
CA HIS A 218 -5.68 -5.31 -16.82
C HIS A 218 -6.01 -5.49 -18.30
N GLY A 219 -6.81 -4.59 -18.84
CA GLY A 219 -7.38 -4.71 -20.18
C GLY A 219 -8.19 -6.00 -20.35
N SER A 220 -8.00 -6.63 -21.51
CA SER A 220 -8.46 -8.00 -21.77
C SER A 220 -7.38 -9.04 -21.53
N VAL A 221 -6.14 -8.61 -21.26
CA VAL A 221 -4.95 -9.45 -21.26
C VAL A 221 -4.83 -10.27 -19.97
N LEU A 222 -5.17 -9.68 -18.81
CA LEU A 222 -4.95 -10.33 -17.53
C LEU A 222 -6.18 -10.19 -16.63
N ARG A 223 -6.57 -11.31 -16.03
CA ARG A 223 -7.58 -11.38 -14.98
C ARG A 223 -7.06 -12.24 -13.83
N LEU A 224 -6.95 -11.66 -12.64
CA LEU A 224 -6.56 -12.34 -11.43
C LEU A 224 -7.72 -12.34 -10.45
N GLN A 225 -8.03 -13.49 -9.89
CA GLN A 225 -9.04 -13.67 -8.86
C GLN A 225 -8.42 -14.46 -7.71
N LEU A 226 -8.34 -13.87 -6.53
CA LEU A 226 -7.80 -14.50 -5.35
C LEU A 226 -8.79 -14.38 -4.19
N ALA A 227 -8.88 -15.42 -3.37
CA ALA A 227 -9.67 -15.43 -2.16
C ALA A 227 -8.89 -16.04 -1.01
N GLY A 228 -9.19 -15.62 0.22
CA GLY A 228 -8.53 -16.19 1.41
C GLY A 228 -8.58 -15.31 2.62
N MET A 229 -7.52 -15.33 3.42
CA MET A 229 -7.44 -14.63 4.69
C MET A 229 -6.03 -14.06 4.92
N ALA A 230 -5.96 -13.06 5.80
CA ALA A 230 -4.70 -12.48 6.26
C ALA A 230 -4.76 -12.19 7.75
N ARG A 231 -3.61 -12.25 8.41
CA ARG A 231 -3.45 -11.88 9.81
C ARG A 231 -2.17 -11.07 9.97
N TRP A 232 -2.24 -10.02 10.73
CA TRP A 232 -1.11 -9.17 11.04
C TRP A 232 -1.02 -8.84 12.53
N ASP A 233 0.07 -9.25 13.15
CA ASP A 233 0.44 -8.95 14.53
C ASP A 233 1.87 -8.39 14.58
N GLY A 234 2.15 -7.40 13.73
CA GLY A 234 3.45 -6.80 13.51
C GLY A 234 4.20 -7.33 12.29
N ALA A 235 5.25 -6.61 11.88
CA ALA A 235 5.95 -6.85 10.61
C ALA A 235 6.54 -8.27 10.47
N ALA A 236 7.00 -8.87 11.56
CA ALA A 236 7.58 -10.21 11.54
C ALA A 236 6.53 -11.33 11.73
N ASN A 237 5.36 -10.99 12.27
CA ASN A 237 4.28 -11.93 12.56
C ASN A 237 3.06 -11.65 11.68
N ALA A 238 3.29 -11.56 10.37
CA ALA A 238 2.26 -11.42 9.37
C ALA A 238 2.06 -12.75 8.64
N SER A 239 0.81 -13.12 8.39
CA SER A 239 0.47 -14.27 7.56
C SER A 239 -0.59 -13.89 6.53
N LEU A 240 -0.51 -14.49 5.35
CA LEU A 240 -1.45 -14.33 4.26
C LEU A 240 -1.63 -15.67 3.57
N GLN A 241 -2.84 -16.03 3.25
CA GLN A 241 -3.15 -17.20 2.44
C GLN A 241 -4.23 -16.81 1.44
N LEU A 242 -3.83 -16.63 0.20
CA LEU A 242 -4.73 -16.38 -0.92
C LEU A 242 -4.55 -17.47 -1.96
N HIS A 243 -5.65 -17.88 -2.55
CA HIS A 243 -5.67 -18.85 -3.64
C HIS A 243 -6.74 -18.47 -4.66
N GLY A 244 -6.57 -18.90 -5.89
CA GLY A 244 -7.50 -18.56 -6.94
C GLY A 244 -6.96 -18.85 -8.33
N THR A 245 -7.30 -18.00 -9.29
CA THR A 245 -6.93 -18.19 -10.69
C THR A 245 -6.36 -16.91 -11.30
N LEU A 246 -5.37 -17.09 -12.16
CA LEU A 246 -4.83 -16.08 -13.05
C LEU A 246 -5.13 -16.52 -14.50
N GLU A 247 -5.87 -15.71 -15.22
CA GLU A 247 -6.11 -15.88 -16.66
C GLU A 247 -5.27 -14.87 -17.42
N HIS A 248 -4.48 -15.35 -18.37
CA HIS A 248 -3.70 -14.50 -19.26
C HIS A 248 -4.02 -14.83 -20.71
N GLN A 249 -4.33 -13.78 -21.49
CA GLN A 249 -4.64 -13.94 -22.91
C GLN A 249 -3.41 -14.45 -23.67
N GLY A 250 -3.52 -15.61 -24.28
CA GLY A 250 -2.42 -16.25 -25.00
C GLY A 250 -1.71 -17.36 -24.24
N SER A 251 -1.65 -17.31 -22.90
CA SER A 251 -0.99 -18.35 -22.09
C SER A 251 -1.97 -19.25 -21.31
N GLY A 252 -3.25 -18.89 -21.26
CA GLY A 252 -4.27 -19.72 -20.61
C GLY A 252 -4.60 -19.35 -19.18
N SER A 253 -5.01 -20.36 -18.41
CA SER A 253 -5.42 -20.22 -17.01
C SER A 253 -4.46 -20.93 -16.09
N TYR A 254 -4.08 -20.27 -14.99
CA TYR A 254 -3.17 -20.74 -13.96
C TYR A 254 -3.92 -20.83 -12.63
N ALA A 255 -3.70 -21.89 -11.88
CA ALA A 255 -4.01 -21.91 -10.46
C ALA A 255 -2.98 -21.05 -9.73
N ALA A 256 -3.45 -20.02 -9.02
CA ALA A 256 -2.59 -19.06 -8.32
C ALA A 256 -2.71 -19.24 -6.81
N SER A 257 -1.58 -19.27 -6.13
CA SER A 257 -1.53 -19.22 -4.67
C SER A 257 -0.48 -18.23 -4.18
N LEU A 258 -0.84 -17.42 -3.20
CA LEU A 258 0.03 -16.44 -2.55
C LEU A 258 0.00 -16.69 -1.05
N THR A 259 1.12 -17.08 -0.48
CA THR A 259 1.24 -17.40 0.94
C THR A 259 2.34 -16.57 1.58
N LEU A 260 2.03 -15.86 2.67
CA LEU A 260 3.02 -15.20 3.52
C LEU A 260 3.16 -16.01 4.80
N THR A 261 4.36 -16.50 5.06
CA THR A 261 4.68 -17.28 6.26
C THR A 261 5.38 -16.38 7.27
N PRO A 262 4.90 -16.32 8.54
CA PRO A 262 5.54 -15.51 9.58
C PRO A 262 6.99 -15.91 9.83
N ALA A 263 7.80 -14.93 10.22
CA ALA A 263 9.14 -15.19 10.67
C ALA A 263 9.15 -15.99 11.97
N ASN A 264 10.10 -16.89 12.11
CA ASN A 264 10.39 -17.62 13.33
C ASN A 264 11.89 -17.58 13.64
N GLN A 265 12.34 -18.23 14.73
CA GLN A 265 13.74 -18.21 15.15
C GLN A 265 14.73 -18.73 14.08
N LEU A 266 14.26 -19.53 13.12
CA LEU A 266 15.08 -20.19 12.12
C LEU A 266 14.84 -19.67 10.70
N LYS A 267 13.69 -19.06 10.43
CA LYS A 267 13.29 -18.63 9.08
C LYS A 267 12.79 -17.18 9.09
N PRO A 268 13.20 -16.38 8.11
CA PRO A 268 12.66 -15.04 7.93
C PRO A 268 11.19 -15.09 7.49
N LEU A 269 10.54 -13.93 7.51
CA LEU A 269 9.25 -13.73 6.84
C LEU A 269 9.42 -14.11 5.36
N LEU A 270 8.54 -14.96 4.84
CA LEU A 270 8.67 -15.50 3.48
C LEU A 270 7.35 -15.38 2.71
N LEU A 271 7.39 -14.72 1.57
CA LEU A 271 6.31 -14.67 0.61
C LEU A 271 6.54 -15.76 -0.45
N THR A 272 5.59 -16.67 -0.59
CA THR A 272 5.60 -17.72 -1.63
C THR A 272 4.51 -17.41 -2.64
N LEU A 273 4.89 -17.29 -3.89
CA LEU A 273 4.00 -17.19 -5.04
C LEU A 273 4.11 -18.46 -5.88
N LYS A 274 2.98 -19.12 -6.10
CA LYS A 274 2.90 -20.27 -7.01
C LYS A 274 1.88 -19.99 -8.09
N LEU A 275 2.25 -20.31 -9.32
CA LEU A 275 1.35 -20.33 -10.47
C LEU A 275 1.53 -21.69 -11.15
N ASP A 276 0.43 -22.42 -11.27
CA ASP A 276 0.41 -23.74 -11.89
C ASP A 276 -0.52 -23.67 -13.11
N GLY A 277 0.05 -23.75 -14.29
CA GLY A 277 -0.64 -23.86 -15.58
C GLY A 277 -0.49 -25.26 -16.19
N GLU A 278 -0.97 -25.43 -17.39
CA GLU A 278 -0.90 -26.71 -18.09
C GLU A 278 0.55 -27.09 -18.44
N ASN A 279 1.35 -26.12 -18.89
CA ASN A 279 2.76 -26.31 -19.28
C ASN A 279 3.73 -25.33 -18.59
N ASP A 280 3.21 -24.46 -17.76
CA ASP A 280 3.99 -23.42 -17.10
C ASP A 280 3.88 -23.58 -15.60
N HIS A 281 5.00 -23.46 -14.91
CA HIS A 281 5.08 -23.58 -13.47
C HIS A 281 5.97 -22.46 -12.89
N VAL A 282 5.48 -21.76 -11.88
CA VAL A 282 6.20 -20.73 -11.16
C VAL A 282 6.12 -21.01 -9.66
N ASP A 283 7.26 -21.18 -8.99
CA ASP A 283 7.36 -21.26 -7.52
C ASP A 283 8.44 -20.29 -7.07
N LEU A 284 8.02 -19.12 -6.59
CA LEU A 284 8.92 -18.06 -6.12
C LEU A 284 8.80 -17.90 -4.61
N ARG A 285 9.93 -17.83 -3.95
CA ARG A 285 10.05 -17.62 -2.50
C ARG A 285 10.85 -16.35 -2.26
N LEU A 286 10.16 -15.32 -1.87
CA LEU A 286 10.69 -13.97 -1.76
C LEU A 286 10.69 -13.53 -0.29
N PRO A 287 11.81 -13.19 0.32
CA PRO A 287 11.84 -12.55 1.63
C PRO A 287 11.44 -11.07 1.49
N PRO A 288 10.22 -10.66 1.92
CA PRO A 288 9.68 -9.33 1.59
C PRO A 288 10.53 -8.17 2.13
N LEU A 289 11.11 -8.34 3.31
CA LEU A 289 11.96 -7.31 3.92
C LEU A 289 13.27 -7.12 3.15
N ALA A 290 13.89 -8.23 2.73
CA ALA A 290 15.11 -8.18 1.93
C ALA A 290 14.83 -7.65 0.51
N LEU A 291 13.68 -8.02 -0.07
CA LEU A 291 13.25 -7.51 -1.37
C LEU A 291 12.97 -6.00 -1.33
N ALA A 292 12.30 -5.51 -0.29
CA ALA A 292 12.08 -4.08 -0.09
C ALA A 292 13.40 -3.30 0.07
N HIS A 293 14.35 -3.87 0.80
CA HIS A 293 15.68 -3.28 0.96
C HIS A 293 16.46 -3.26 -0.37
N TRP A 294 16.44 -4.36 -1.11
CA TRP A 294 17.04 -4.44 -2.44
C TRP A 294 16.43 -3.41 -3.41
N TRP A 295 15.10 -3.28 -3.41
CA TRP A 295 14.39 -2.31 -4.25
C TRP A 295 14.77 -0.87 -3.92
N SER A 296 14.90 -0.55 -2.63
CA SER A 296 15.31 0.79 -2.20
C SER A 296 16.75 1.14 -2.60
N GLN A 297 17.62 0.14 -2.72
CA GLN A 297 18.99 0.33 -3.18
C GLN A 297 19.07 0.62 -4.69
N ILE A 298 18.25 -0.03 -5.51
CA ILE A 298 18.22 0.23 -6.96
C ILE A 298 17.80 1.65 -7.26
N GLY A 299 16.82 2.19 -6.54
CA GLY A 299 16.33 3.57 -6.72
C GLY A 299 17.30 4.65 -6.23
N SER A 300 18.27 4.30 -5.37
CA SER A 300 19.17 5.27 -4.73
C SER A 300 20.55 5.43 -5.40
N THR A 301 20.90 4.56 -6.34
CA THR A 301 22.23 4.61 -6.98
C THR A 301 22.26 5.56 -8.18
N THR A 302 22.95 6.67 -7.99
CA THR A 302 23.39 7.60 -9.06
C THR A 302 24.51 7.00 -9.94
N GLN A 303 25.00 5.81 -9.62
CA GLN A 303 26.00 5.08 -10.39
C GLN A 303 25.30 4.03 -11.27
N ALA A 304 25.95 3.67 -12.38
CA ALA A 304 25.43 2.68 -13.32
C ALA A 304 24.84 1.46 -12.59
N PRO A 305 23.62 1.02 -12.93
CA PRO A 305 22.94 -0.02 -12.18
C PRO A 305 23.78 -1.31 -12.21
N GLN A 306 24.37 -1.66 -11.09
CA GLN A 306 24.84 -3.02 -10.90
C GLN A 306 23.60 -3.89 -10.81
N LEU A 307 23.39 -4.77 -11.78
CA LEU A 307 22.34 -5.78 -11.77
C LEU A 307 22.63 -6.76 -10.60
N THR A 308 22.25 -6.35 -9.40
CA THR A 308 22.23 -7.27 -8.26
C THR A 308 20.99 -8.13 -8.38
N VAL A 309 21.17 -9.43 -8.27
CA VAL A 309 20.05 -10.39 -8.28
C VAL A 309 19.14 -10.09 -7.09
N PRO A 310 17.81 -10.01 -7.30
CA PRO A 310 16.88 -9.82 -6.19
C PRO A 310 17.00 -10.97 -5.19
N PRO A 311 16.91 -10.69 -3.88
CA PRO A 311 16.94 -11.73 -2.88
C PRO A 311 15.71 -12.63 -3.00
N GLY A 312 15.92 -13.92 -3.12
CA GLY A 312 14.85 -14.91 -3.22
C GLY A 312 15.36 -16.18 -3.87
N ASP A 313 14.60 -17.24 -3.70
CA ASP A 313 14.82 -18.51 -4.35
C ASP A 313 13.53 -18.93 -5.08
N GLY A 314 13.68 -19.76 -6.11
CA GLY A 314 12.53 -20.26 -6.83
C GLY A 314 12.86 -20.80 -8.21
N GLN A 315 11.81 -21.28 -8.85
CA GLN A 315 11.85 -21.87 -10.17
C GLN A 315 10.73 -21.24 -11.03
N ILE A 316 11.09 -20.92 -12.25
CA ILE A 316 10.18 -20.47 -13.28
C ILE A 316 10.40 -21.36 -14.49
N ASP A 317 9.43 -22.17 -14.82
CA ASP A 317 9.40 -22.98 -16.02
C ASP A 317 8.24 -22.49 -16.88
N VAL A 318 8.54 -22.00 -18.09
CA VAL A 318 7.56 -21.47 -19.02
C VAL A 318 7.80 -22.07 -20.39
N ALA A 319 6.79 -22.73 -20.92
CA ALA A 319 6.89 -23.39 -22.21
C ALA A 319 7.04 -22.40 -23.36
N ASN A 320 6.29 -21.30 -23.32
CA ASN A 320 6.34 -20.25 -24.33
C ASN A 320 6.20 -18.87 -23.69
N LEU A 321 7.14 -17.98 -23.95
CA LEU A 321 7.16 -16.62 -23.44
C LEU A 321 7.37 -15.62 -24.57
N ASP A 322 6.40 -14.71 -24.74
CA ASP A 322 6.48 -13.61 -25.69
C ASP A 322 6.74 -12.30 -24.95
N ILE A 323 7.92 -11.72 -25.13
CA ILE A 323 8.27 -10.43 -24.54
C ILE A 323 8.81 -9.48 -25.62
N GLY A 324 8.15 -8.35 -25.82
CA GLY A 324 8.63 -7.28 -26.69
C GLY A 324 8.92 -7.71 -28.13
N GLY A 325 8.21 -8.73 -28.64
CA GLY A 325 8.41 -9.30 -29.98
C GLY A 325 9.46 -10.42 -30.04
N ALA A 326 10.09 -10.80 -28.92
CA ALA A 326 10.91 -11.99 -28.82
C ALA A 326 10.07 -13.17 -28.33
N HIS A 327 10.09 -14.27 -29.10
CA HIS A 327 9.46 -15.54 -28.74
C HIS A 327 10.51 -16.46 -28.14
N ILE A 328 10.32 -16.89 -26.89
CA ILE A 328 11.23 -17.79 -26.16
C ILE A 328 10.50 -19.09 -25.85
N GLU A 329 11.02 -20.20 -26.32
CA GLU A 329 10.49 -21.53 -26.05
C GLU A 329 11.30 -22.23 -24.96
N GLY A 330 10.63 -22.88 -24.02
CA GLY A 330 11.25 -23.71 -22.99
C GLY A 330 12.16 -22.94 -22.03
N LEU A 331 11.71 -21.77 -21.55
CA LEU A 331 12.46 -21.00 -20.56
C LEU A 331 12.37 -21.65 -19.19
N SER A 332 13.53 -22.07 -18.65
CA SER A 332 13.65 -22.51 -17.27
C SER A 332 14.66 -21.63 -16.55
N ILE A 333 14.21 -20.94 -15.50
CA ILE A 333 15.05 -20.10 -14.64
C ILE A 333 14.99 -20.67 -13.23
N GLN A 334 16.14 -20.97 -12.66
CA GLN A 334 16.28 -21.32 -11.26
C GLN A 334 17.09 -20.26 -10.54
N ALA A 335 16.52 -19.64 -9.52
CA ALA A 335 17.18 -18.71 -8.62
C ALA A 335 17.30 -19.35 -7.24
N GLY A 336 18.44 -19.16 -6.58
CA GLY A 336 18.72 -19.69 -5.24
C GLY A 336 20.18 -20.16 -5.12
N ASP A 337 20.59 -20.52 -3.90
CA ASP A 337 21.90 -21.12 -3.68
C ASP A 337 21.97 -22.45 -4.43
N ALA A 338 22.78 -22.50 -5.48
CA ALA A 338 23.03 -23.71 -6.22
C ALA A 338 23.59 -24.77 -5.27
N VAL A 339 22.77 -25.74 -4.91
CA VAL A 339 23.30 -27.02 -4.39
C VAL A 339 24.14 -27.59 -5.52
N PRO A 340 25.46 -27.74 -5.36
CA PRO A 340 26.29 -28.29 -6.42
C PRO A 340 25.71 -29.64 -6.79
N ALA A 341 25.30 -29.78 -8.04
CA ALA A 341 24.81 -31.05 -8.58
C ALA A 341 25.88 -32.12 -8.27
N PRO A 342 25.49 -33.30 -7.75
CA PRO A 342 26.43 -34.36 -7.53
C PRO A 342 27.12 -34.65 -8.86
N ALA A 343 28.45 -34.49 -8.90
CA ALA A 343 29.24 -34.73 -10.08
C ALA A 343 28.89 -36.12 -10.60
N SER A 344 28.25 -36.18 -11.75
CA SER A 344 27.95 -37.42 -12.44
C SER A 344 29.29 -38.05 -12.83
N SER A 345 29.71 -39.01 -12.03
CA SER A 345 30.84 -39.87 -12.33
C SER A 345 30.43 -40.84 -13.42
N THR A 346 30.51 -40.40 -14.66
CA THR A 346 30.42 -41.27 -15.84
C THR A 346 31.71 -41.10 -16.64
N GLY A 347 32.59 -42.03 -16.47
CA GLY A 347 33.83 -42.08 -17.21
C GLY A 347 34.65 -43.32 -16.88
N THR A 348 34.05 -44.48 -17.00
CA THR A 348 34.80 -45.71 -17.17
C THR A 348 35.57 -45.61 -18.48
N ALA A 349 36.86 -45.32 -18.44
CA ALA A 349 37.77 -45.57 -19.56
C ALA A 349 38.70 -46.69 -19.17
N ALA A 350 38.60 -47.77 -19.93
CA ALA A 350 39.41 -48.99 -19.86
C ALA A 350 40.91 -48.75 -20.08
N PRO A 351 41.77 -49.66 -19.63
CA PRO A 351 43.21 -49.48 -19.65
C PRO A 351 43.79 -49.84 -21.01
N ALA A 352 44.65 -49.01 -21.55
CA ALA A 352 45.59 -49.37 -22.64
C ALA A 352 47.00 -49.62 -22.07
N SER A 353 47.36 -50.85 -22.15
CA SER A 353 48.70 -51.43 -21.94
C SER A 353 49.67 -50.96 -23.00
N THR A 354 50.92 -50.68 -22.64
CA THR A 354 52.19 -51.10 -23.28
C THR A 354 53.36 -50.25 -22.76
N ALA A 355 54.16 -50.79 -21.95
CA ALA A 355 55.47 -51.41 -22.25
C ALA A 355 56.59 -50.40 -22.57
N SER A 356 57.61 -50.56 -21.74
CA SER A 356 59.02 -50.68 -22.06
C SER A 356 59.99 -49.53 -21.77
N THR A 357 60.83 -49.83 -20.83
CA THR A 357 62.33 -49.69 -20.79
C THR A 357 62.97 -48.33 -20.65
N GLY A 358 63.87 -48.29 -19.66
CA GLY A 358 65.00 -47.40 -19.69
C GLY A 358 65.46 -46.84 -18.32
N ARG A 359 66.20 -47.63 -17.59
CA ARG A 359 67.14 -47.36 -16.47
C ARG A 359 68.37 -46.56 -16.97
N PRO A 360 69.35 -45.99 -16.15
CA PRO A 360 69.37 -45.60 -14.75
C PRO A 360 70.15 -44.29 -14.43
N ALA A 361 70.18 -43.96 -13.17
CA ALA A 361 71.23 -43.40 -12.34
C ALA A 361 71.89 -42.05 -12.61
N ARG A 362 71.85 -41.14 -11.65
CA ARG A 362 73.00 -40.77 -10.79
C ARG A 362 72.66 -39.65 -9.81
N LYS A 363 72.80 -39.89 -8.55
CA LYS A 363 73.23 -38.92 -7.54
C LYS A 363 74.71 -38.55 -7.77
N PRO A 364 75.35 -37.56 -7.13
CA PRO A 364 75.04 -36.87 -5.86
C PRO A 364 75.52 -35.41 -5.72
N LYS A 365 75.30 -34.86 -4.51
CA LYS A 365 76.16 -33.94 -3.68
C LYS A 365 75.99 -32.44 -3.84
N LYS A 366 75.55 -31.86 -2.71
CA LYS A 366 76.28 -30.91 -1.81
C LYS A 366 76.71 -29.58 -2.43
N GLN A 367 76.14 -28.56 -2.03
CA GLN A 367 76.54 -27.64 -0.93
C GLN A 367 75.34 -26.79 -0.48
#